data_2d524b1f5ca1386b3a7c43c394d63849
#
_entry.id   2d524b1f5ca1386b3a7c43c394d63849
#
_cell.length_a   1.000
_cell.length_b   1.000
_cell.length_c   1.000
_cell.angle_alpha   90.00
_cell.angle_beta   90.00
_cell.angle_gamma   90.00
#
_symmetry.space_group_name_H-M   'P 1'
#
loop_
_entity.id
_entity.type
_entity.pdbx_description
1 polymer ?
#
loop_
_entity_poly.entity_id
_entity_poly.type
_entity_poly.pdbx_seq_one_letter_code
_entity_poly.pdbx_strand_id
1 'polypeptide(L)'
;MYKRQDPNKAKFKEEKIDIETIEKHLNFEISKDQSVIEYSPDTFKYLRTICDLIQKNDGGMLIIDYGYADSKMHETLQAVNNHKYSNVLENIGDSDITYNINFHSFEKFINQFKEINSIFTNQKKFLTNMGILQRAEIISKNIAFSKKADLFYRVRRLIDENQMGELFKVMLVKNKRNNFKTGFQN
;
A
#
# COMPACT_ATOMS: atom_id res chain seq x y z
N MET A 1 -6.70 -3.70 -18.59
CA MET A 1 -7.20 -5.09 -18.74
C MET A 1 -8.54 -5.20 -18.04
N TYR A 2 -9.61 -5.57 -18.74
CA TYR A 2 -10.93 -5.73 -18.12
C TYR A 2 -11.25 -7.20 -17.98
N LYS A 3 -11.68 -7.61 -16.79
CA LYS A 3 -12.17 -8.96 -16.50
C LYS A 3 -13.66 -9.00 -16.87
N ARG A 4 -14.02 -9.59 -18.00
CA ARG A 4 -15.43 -9.91 -18.31
C ARG A 4 -15.72 -11.30 -17.75
N GLN A 5 -16.70 -11.42 -16.88
CA GLN A 5 -17.16 -12.70 -16.39
C GLN A 5 -18.08 -13.35 -17.43
N ASP A 6 -17.59 -14.41 -18.06
CA ASP A 6 -18.45 -15.46 -18.58
C ASP A 6 -18.78 -16.37 -17.38
N PRO A 7 -20.03 -16.70 -17.09
CA PRO A 7 -20.38 -17.55 -15.96
C PRO A 7 -19.64 -18.89 -15.95
N ASN A 8 -19.06 -19.32 -17.07
CA ASN A 8 -18.35 -20.59 -17.19
C ASN A 8 -16.82 -20.47 -17.39
N LYS A 9 -16.26 -19.31 -17.80
CA LYS A 9 -14.81 -19.09 -17.95
C LYS A 9 -14.46 -17.61 -17.95
N ALA A 10 -13.76 -17.15 -16.92
CA ALA A 10 -13.14 -15.85 -16.97
C ALA A 10 -11.93 -15.86 -17.90
N LYS A 11 -11.74 -14.79 -18.65
CA LYS A 11 -10.57 -14.58 -19.50
C LYS A 11 -10.16 -13.11 -19.46
N PHE A 12 -8.88 -12.86 -19.65
CA PHE A 12 -8.40 -11.51 -19.88
C PHE A 12 -8.86 -11.06 -21.28
N LYS A 13 -9.26 -9.78 -21.36
CA LYS A 13 -9.53 -9.12 -22.60
C LYS A 13 -8.41 -8.12 -22.86
N GLU A 14 -7.79 -8.21 -24.02
CA GLU A 14 -6.83 -7.22 -24.48
C GLU A 14 -7.58 -6.05 -25.12
N GLU A 15 -7.22 -4.84 -24.69
CA GLU A 15 -7.74 -3.60 -25.27
C GLU A 15 -6.59 -2.61 -25.47
N LYS A 16 -6.69 -1.83 -26.54
CA LYS A 16 -5.75 -0.75 -26.79
C LYS A 16 -5.98 0.35 -25.76
N ILE A 17 -4.91 0.72 -25.04
CA ILE A 17 -4.94 1.78 -24.02
C ILE A 17 -4.20 2.99 -24.55
N ASP A 18 -4.77 4.17 -24.35
CA ASP A 18 -4.12 5.45 -24.60
C ASP A 18 -3.32 5.86 -23.34
N ILE A 19 -2.04 5.51 -23.34
CA ILE A 19 -1.10 5.82 -22.27
C ILE A 19 -0.92 7.34 -22.10
N GLU A 20 -0.91 8.10 -23.19
CA GLU A 20 -0.74 9.56 -23.11
C GLU A 20 -1.88 10.23 -22.32
N THR A 21 -3.10 9.75 -22.50
CA THR A 21 -4.23 10.24 -21.70
C THR A 21 -4.07 9.91 -20.22
N ILE A 22 -3.57 8.73 -19.87
CA ILE A 22 -3.29 8.36 -18.47
C ILE A 22 -2.21 9.29 -17.88
N GLU A 23 -1.09 9.48 -18.59
CA GLU A 23 0.01 10.33 -18.14
C GLU A 23 -0.38 11.80 -17.99
N LYS A 24 -1.24 12.31 -18.88
CA LYS A 24 -1.85 13.64 -18.73
C LYS A 24 -2.68 13.76 -17.44
N HIS A 25 -3.47 12.76 -17.11
CA HIS A 25 -4.24 12.74 -15.85
C HIS A 25 -3.37 12.68 -14.61
N LEU A 26 -2.28 11.94 -14.67
CA LEU A 26 -1.30 11.81 -13.58
C LEU A 26 -0.38 13.02 -13.48
N ASN A 27 -0.16 13.73 -14.61
CA ASN A 27 0.81 14.80 -14.78
C ASN A 27 2.27 14.33 -14.53
N PHE A 28 2.55 13.07 -14.85
CA PHE A 28 3.91 12.50 -14.93
C PHE A 28 3.92 11.24 -15.81
N GLU A 29 5.09 10.95 -16.37
CA GLU A 29 5.31 9.77 -17.21
C GLU A 29 5.37 8.49 -16.34
N ILE A 30 4.61 7.46 -16.75
CA ILE A 30 4.62 6.12 -16.15
C ILE A 30 5.10 5.05 -17.12
N SER A 31 5.18 5.37 -18.41
CA SER A 31 5.54 4.40 -19.47
C SER A 31 7.02 4.33 -19.75
N LYS A 32 7.80 5.36 -19.35
CA LYS A 32 9.22 5.44 -19.67
C LYS A 32 10.01 4.32 -19.00
N ASP A 33 10.73 3.56 -19.82
CA ASP A 33 11.60 2.45 -19.38
C ASP A 33 10.87 1.34 -18.59
N GLN A 34 9.56 1.19 -18.82
CA GLN A 34 8.69 0.19 -18.18
C GLN A 34 8.29 -0.91 -19.15
N SER A 35 8.33 -2.16 -18.71
CA SER A 35 7.77 -3.30 -19.43
C SER A 35 6.35 -3.66 -18.95
N VAL A 36 6.03 -3.27 -17.73
CA VAL A 36 4.73 -3.50 -17.07
C VAL A 36 4.26 -2.21 -16.42
N ILE A 37 2.98 -1.93 -16.53
CA ILE A 37 2.32 -0.82 -15.84
C ILE A 37 1.09 -1.37 -15.14
N GLU A 38 1.10 -1.31 -13.80
CA GLU A 38 -0.09 -1.55 -12.97
C GLU A 38 -0.68 -0.20 -12.57
N TYR A 39 -1.87 0.08 -13.06
CA TYR A 39 -2.54 1.37 -12.88
C TYR A 39 -3.99 1.19 -12.47
N SER A 40 -4.40 1.85 -11.40
CA SER A 40 -5.77 1.93 -10.93
C SER A 40 -6.28 3.38 -11.04
N PRO A 41 -7.12 3.70 -12.03
CA PRO A 41 -7.64 5.05 -12.23
C PRO A 41 -8.38 5.59 -11.01
N ASP A 42 -9.20 4.77 -10.38
CA ASP A 42 -10.00 5.17 -9.22
C ASP A 42 -9.13 5.49 -8.01
N THR A 43 -8.04 4.77 -7.80
CA THR A 43 -7.10 5.04 -6.71
C THR A 43 -6.55 6.47 -6.81
N PHE A 44 -6.08 6.90 -7.98
CA PHE A 44 -5.55 8.25 -8.17
C PHE A 44 -6.63 9.33 -8.10
N LYS A 45 -7.86 9.02 -8.53
CA LYS A 45 -9.01 9.90 -8.37
C LYS A 45 -9.34 10.14 -6.88
N TYR A 46 -9.39 9.07 -6.08
CA TYR A 46 -9.60 9.19 -4.63
C TYR A 46 -8.44 9.90 -3.95
N LEU A 47 -7.20 9.58 -4.32
CA LEU A 47 -6.01 10.22 -3.78
C LEU A 47 -6.03 11.74 -4.03
N ARG A 48 -6.42 12.18 -5.24
CA ARG A 48 -6.62 13.60 -5.57
C ARG A 48 -7.66 14.25 -4.65
N THR A 49 -8.82 13.62 -4.54
CA THR A 49 -9.90 14.15 -3.69
C THR A 49 -9.46 14.32 -2.24
N ILE A 50 -8.75 13.32 -1.69
CA ILE A 50 -8.25 13.39 -0.31
C ILE A 50 -7.17 14.45 -0.17
N CYS A 51 -6.24 14.56 -1.12
CA CYS A 51 -5.22 15.61 -1.12
C CYS A 51 -5.84 17.01 -1.13
N ASP A 52 -6.87 17.24 -1.96
CA ASP A 52 -7.59 18.51 -2.00
C ASP A 52 -8.27 18.82 -0.65
N LEU A 53 -8.83 17.81 0.02
CA LEU A 53 -9.42 17.97 1.35
C LEU A 53 -8.35 18.30 2.41
N ILE A 54 -7.19 17.64 2.37
CA ILE A 54 -6.07 17.90 3.29
C ILE A 54 -5.55 19.32 3.10
N GLN A 55 -5.42 19.80 1.86
CA GLN A 55 -5.00 21.17 1.59
C GLN A 55 -5.92 22.20 2.20
N LYS A 56 -7.25 21.95 2.11
CA LYS A 56 -8.27 22.88 2.60
C LYS A 56 -8.40 22.88 4.13
N ASN A 57 -8.30 21.69 4.76
CA ASN A 57 -8.74 21.48 6.15
C ASN A 57 -7.59 21.17 7.13
N ASP A 58 -6.33 21.22 6.69
CA ASP A 58 -5.15 20.93 7.53
C ASP A 58 -5.22 19.52 8.18
N GLY A 59 -5.58 18.54 7.39
CA GLY A 59 -5.69 17.15 7.83
C GLY A 59 -4.46 16.30 7.47
N GLY A 60 -4.66 14.99 7.54
CA GLY A 60 -3.68 14.00 7.09
C GLY A 60 -4.36 12.68 6.78
N MET A 61 -3.63 11.82 6.06
CA MET A 61 -4.02 10.45 5.72
C MET A 61 -2.84 9.52 6.00
N LEU A 62 -3.11 8.39 6.61
CA LEU A 62 -2.16 7.30 6.79
C LEU A 62 -2.56 6.15 5.87
N ILE A 63 -1.63 5.74 5.00
CA ILE A 63 -1.79 4.60 4.11
C ILE A 63 -0.88 3.48 4.61
N ILE A 64 -1.44 2.30 4.87
CA ILE A 64 -0.70 1.11 5.26
C ILE A 64 -1.17 -0.02 4.36
N ASP A 65 -0.30 -0.52 3.50
CA ASP A 65 -0.66 -1.58 2.55
C ASP A 65 0.58 -2.34 2.05
N TYR A 66 0.35 -3.46 1.38
CA TYR A 66 1.37 -4.17 0.61
C TYR A 66 1.92 -3.27 -0.48
N GLY A 67 3.26 -3.25 -0.63
CA GLY A 67 3.81 -2.42 -1.67
C GLY A 67 5.32 -2.34 -1.71
N TYR A 68 5.78 -1.56 -2.65
CA TYR A 68 7.17 -1.30 -2.94
C TYR A 68 7.37 0.20 -3.29
N ALA A 69 8.63 0.64 -3.29
CA ALA A 69 8.97 2.04 -3.56
C ALA A 69 9.93 2.22 -4.74
N ASP A 70 10.05 1.20 -5.59
CA ASP A 70 10.91 1.27 -6.77
C ASP A 70 10.32 2.20 -7.81
N SER A 71 11.20 2.85 -8.59
CA SER A 71 10.78 3.68 -9.72
C SER A 71 10.16 2.86 -10.86
N LYS A 72 10.54 1.58 -10.97
CA LYS A 72 9.97 0.63 -11.93
C LYS A 72 8.79 -0.11 -11.33
N MET A 73 7.76 -0.27 -12.15
CA MET A 73 6.59 -1.07 -11.78
C MET A 73 6.87 -2.56 -12.01
N HIS A 74 6.23 -3.39 -11.21
CA HIS A 74 6.33 -4.85 -11.26
C HIS A 74 4.95 -5.44 -11.54
N GLU A 75 4.93 -6.64 -12.13
CA GLU A 75 3.71 -7.44 -12.23
C GLU A 75 3.43 -8.07 -10.86
N THR A 76 2.45 -7.53 -10.14
CA THR A 76 2.16 -7.93 -8.77
C THR A 76 0.73 -8.45 -8.58
N LEU A 77 -0.09 -8.45 -9.64
CA LEU A 77 -1.46 -8.94 -9.59
C LEU A 77 -1.48 -10.42 -9.24
N GLN A 78 -2.14 -10.77 -8.15
CA GLN A 78 -2.20 -12.12 -7.61
C GLN A 78 -3.58 -12.48 -7.11
N ALA A 79 -3.85 -13.76 -6.98
CA ALA A 79 -5.04 -14.27 -6.31
C ALA A 79 -4.65 -15.24 -5.19
N VAL A 80 -5.38 -15.19 -4.09
CA VAL A 80 -5.21 -16.09 -2.94
C VAL A 80 -6.54 -16.76 -2.63
N ASN A 81 -6.55 -18.08 -2.57
CA ASN A 81 -7.69 -18.88 -2.16
C ASN A 81 -7.26 -19.87 -1.07
N ASN A 82 -7.98 -19.92 0.06
CA ASN A 82 -7.64 -20.78 1.20
C ASN A 82 -6.16 -20.67 1.62
N HIS A 83 -5.62 -19.45 1.70
CA HIS A 83 -4.22 -19.12 2.05
C HIS A 83 -3.17 -19.68 1.07
N LYS A 84 -3.55 -20.01 -0.15
CA LYS A 84 -2.64 -20.46 -1.22
C LYS A 84 -2.79 -19.58 -2.45
N TYR A 85 -1.68 -19.35 -3.13
CA TYR A 85 -1.72 -18.68 -4.43
C TYR A 85 -2.52 -19.50 -5.43
N SER A 86 -3.37 -18.84 -6.19
CA SER A 86 -4.16 -19.42 -7.28
C SER A 86 -4.07 -18.55 -8.53
N ASN A 87 -4.51 -19.08 -9.65
CA ASN A 87 -4.62 -18.28 -10.87
C ASN A 87 -5.71 -17.21 -10.68
N VAL A 88 -5.45 -15.98 -11.12
CA VAL A 88 -6.38 -14.83 -11.01
C VAL A 88 -7.73 -15.08 -11.70
N LEU A 89 -7.77 -16.01 -12.66
CA LEU A 89 -8.97 -16.40 -13.40
C LEU A 89 -9.66 -17.65 -12.85
N GLU A 90 -9.10 -18.27 -11.83
CA GLU A 90 -9.70 -19.41 -11.14
C GLU A 90 -10.43 -18.99 -9.86
N ASN A 91 -11.38 -19.82 -9.43
CA ASN A 91 -12.16 -19.60 -8.20
C ASN A 91 -12.75 -18.19 -8.09
N ILE A 92 -13.40 -17.73 -9.16
CA ILE A 92 -13.94 -16.38 -9.27
C ILE A 92 -15.04 -16.20 -8.23
N GLY A 93 -14.88 -15.16 -7.40
CA GLY A 93 -15.79 -14.89 -6.29
C GLY A 93 -15.32 -15.47 -4.95
N ASP A 94 -14.45 -16.50 -4.98
CA ASP A 94 -13.93 -17.17 -3.77
C ASP A 94 -12.45 -16.86 -3.52
N SER A 95 -11.78 -16.15 -4.43
CA SER A 95 -10.37 -15.75 -4.30
C SER A 95 -10.23 -14.27 -4.02
N ASP A 96 -9.37 -13.92 -3.07
CA ASP A 96 -8.91 -12.55 -2.87
C ASP A 96 -7.96 -12.17 -4.00
N ILE A 97 -8.31 -11.13 -4.76
CA ILE A 97 -7.48 -10.58 -5.83
C ILE A 97 -6.81 -9.30 -5.32
N THR A 98 -5.49 -9.31 -5.27
CA THR A 98 -4.68 -8.21 -4.74
C THR A 98 -3.56 -7.85 -5.70
N TYR A 99 -3.02 -6.65 -5.52
CA TYR A 99 -1.78 -6.19 -6.15
C TYR A 99 -1.01 -5.30 -5.16
N ASN A 100 0.28 -5.15 -5.37
CA ASN A 100 1.12 -4.33 -4.50
C ASN A 100 1.11 -2.87 -4.96
N ILE A 101 0.92 -1.95 -4.03
CA ILE A 101 0.94 -0.51 -4.33
C ILE A 101 2.37 -0.06 -4.66
N ASN A 102 2.53 0.63 -5.79
CA ASN A 102 3.75 1.37 -6.07
C ASN A 102 3.72 2.73 -5.33
N PHE A 103 4.34 2.79 -4.15
CA PHE A 103 4.38 3.99 -3.31
C PHE A 103 5.22 5.12 -3.94
N HIS A 104 6.15 4.81 -4.83
CA HIS A 104 6.88 5.84 -5.58
C HIS A 104 5.95 6.64 -6.50
N SER A 105 5.01 5.97 -7.17
CA SER A 105 4.00 6.63 -7.99
C SER A 105 3.04 7.47 -7.16
N PHE A 106 2.68 7.00 -5.95
CA PHE A 106 1.88 7.78 -5.01
C PHE A 106 2.61 9.04 -4.57
N GLU A 107 3.88 8.92 -4.19
CA GLU A 107 4.72 10.05 -3.80
C GLU A 107 4.84 11.08 -4.93
N LYS A 108 5.13 10.64 -6.15
CA LYS A 108 5.16 11.52 -7.33
C LYS A 108 3.84 12.28 -7.52
N PHE A 109 2.73 11.60 -7.37
CA PHE A 109 1.41 12.20 -7.51
C PHE A 109 1.13 13.22 -6.40
N ILE A 110 1.39 12.85 -5.14
CA ILE A 110 1.15 13.69 -3.97
C ILE A 110 2.03 14.94 -3.97
N ASN A 111 3.28 14.83 -4.42
CA ASN A 111 4.22 15.96 -4.48
C ASN A 111 3.83 17.07 -5.48
N GLN A 112 2.81 16.84 -6.31
CA GLN A 112 2.24 17.90 -7.17
C GLN A 112 1.37 18.89 -6.38
N PHE A 113 0.94 18.53 -5.19
CA PHE A 113 0.12 19.39 -4.34
C PHE A 113 1.00 20.30 -3.48
N LYS A 114 0.90 21.61 -3.72
CA LYS A 114 1.81 22.61 -3.16
C LYS A 114 1.89 22.59 -1.64
N GLU A 115 0.77 22.40 -0.96
CA GLU A 115 0.67 22.48 0.51
C GLU A 115 0.71 21.10 1.18
N ILE A 116 1.01 20.03 0.44
CA ILE A 116 1.08 18.67 0.97
C ILE A 116 2.51 18.17 1.03
N ASN A 117 2.78 17.34 2.02
CA ASN A 117 3.99 16.57 2.18
C ASN A 117 3.65 15.10 2.42
N SER A 118 4.46 14.20 1.90
CA SER A 118 4.42 12.77 2.21
C SER A 118 5.67 12.32 2.94
N ILE A 119 5.52 11.39 3.86
CA ILE A 119 6.60 10.72 4.57
C ILE A 119 6.37 9.22 4.42
N PHE A 120 7.40 8.49 4.06
CA PHE A 120 7.34 7.08 3.74
C PHE A 120 8.29 6.24 4.61
N THR A 121 7.84 5.05 5.02
CA THR A 121 8.65 4.06 5.72
C THR A 121 8.07 2.65 5.55
N ASN A 122 8.75 1.62 6.08
CA ASN A 122 8.18 0.27 6.19
C ASN A 122 7.45 0.07 7.52
N GLN A 123 6.64 -0.98 7.61
CA GLN A 123 5.87 -1.29 8.82
C GLN A 123 6.76 -1.57 10.03
N LYS A 124 7.90 -2.25 9.85
CA LYS A 124 8.85 -2.51 10.93
C LYS A 124 9.27 -1.23 11.62
N LYS A 125 9.80 -0.27 10.85
CA LYS A 125 10.26 1.02 11.40
C LYS A 125 9.10 1.79 12.03
N PHE A 126 7.97 1.87 11.34
CA PHE A 126 6.79 2.57 11.85
C PHE A 126 6.34 2.02 13.20
N LEU A 127 6.10 0.70 13.31
CA LEU A 127 5.63 0.09 14.54
C LEU A 127 6.67 0.16 15.67
N THR A 128 7.96 0.01 15.34
CA THR A 128 9.05 0.15 16.32
C THR A 128 9.09 1.58 16.88
N ASN A 129 9.01 2.58 16.03
CA ASN A 129 8.96 3.99 16.43
C ASN A 129 7.68 4.34 17.21
N MET A 130 6.57 3.62 16.94
CA MET A 130 5.33 3.72 17.71
C MET A 130 5.39 3.00 19.06
N GLY A 131 6.50 2.30 19.36
CA GLY A 131 6.71 1.65 20.66
C GLY A 131 6.05 0.28 20.80
N ILE A 132 5.91 -0.50 19.72
CA ILE A 132 5.27 -1.82 19.75
C ILE A 132 5.98 -2.78 20.72
N LEU A 133 7.32 -2.71 20.83
CA LEU A 133 8.10 -3.56 21.73
C LEU A 133 7.81 -3.20 23.20
N GLN A 134 7.84 -1.92 23.53
CA GLN A 134 7.53 -1.43 24.89
C GLN A 134 6.09 -1.79 25.28
N ARG A 135 5.16 -1.66 24.32
CA ARG A 135 3.77 -2.05 24.55
C ARG A 135 3.62 -3.55 24.79
N ALA A 136 4.35 -4.39 24.03
CA ALA A 136 4.36 -5.83 24.24
C ALA A 136 4.94 -6.22 25.62
N GLU A 137 6.01 -5.57 26.06
CA GLU A 137 6.59 -5.79 27.40
C GLU A 137 5.58 -5.46 28.51
N ILE A 138 4.89 -4.32 28.42
CA ILE A 138 3.86 -3.93 29.39
C ILE A 138 2.75 -4.97 29.46
N ILE A 139 2.23 -5.39 28.29
CA ILE A 139 1.18 -6.40 28.21
C ILE A 139 1.68 -7.74 28.79
N SER A 140 2.92 -8.12 28.51
CA SER A 140 3.50 -9.39 28.98
C SER A 140 3.57 -9.52 30.49
N LYS A 141 3.67 -8.41 31.23
CA LYS A 141 3.67 -8.41 32.70
C LYS A 141 2.32 -8.82 33.29
N ASN A 142 1.24 -8.59 32.56
CA ASN A 142 -0.15 -8.75 33.04
C ASN A 142 -0.87 -9.98 32.45
N ILE A 143 -0.16 -10.88 31.76
CA ILE A 143 -0.72 -12.09 31.16
C ILE A 143 -0.04 -13.34 31.68
N ALA A 144 -0.76 -14.49 31.64
CA ALA A 144 -0.21 -15.80 32.02
C ALA A 144 1.02 -16.14 31.17
N PHE A 145 1.99 -16.84 31.81
CA PHE A 145 3.25 -17.22 31.16
C PHE A 145 3.03 -17.96 29.83
N SER A 146 2.05 -18.85 29.75
CA SER A 146 1.68 -19.59 28.54
C SER A 146 1.26 -18.71 27.35
N LYS A 147 0.78 -17.48 27.61
CA LYS A 147 0.36 -16.53 26.56
C LYS A 147 1.48 -15.57 26.12
N LYS A 148 2.59 -15.53 26.86
CA LYS A 148 3.70 -14.62 26.52
C LYS A 148 4.35 -14.98 25.18
N ALA A 149 4.59 -16.26 24.95
CA ALA A 149 5.18 -16.74 23.69
C ALA A 149 4.33 -16.36 22.48
N ASP A 150 3.00 -16.53 22.56
CA ASP A 150 2.08 -16.14 21.48
C ASP A 150 2.09 -14.62 21.24
N LEU A 151 2.11 -13.81 22.31
CA LEU A 151 2.21 -12.35 22.19
C LEU A 151 3.48 -11.95 21.41
N PHE A 152 4.65 -12.44 21.82
CA PHE A 152 5.91 -12.08 21.17
C PHE A 152 6.02 -12.67 19.75
N TYR A 153 5.44 -13.85 19.50
CA TYR A 153 5.35 -14.42 18.16
C TYR A 153 4.53 -13.49 17.22
N ARG A 154 3.38 -12.99 17.67
CA ARG A 154 2.53 -12.06 16.90
C ARG A 154 3.25 -10.73 16.65
N VAL A 155 3.92 -10.17 17.67
CA VAL A 155 4.70 -8.94 17.49
C VAL A 155 5.83 -9.17 16.50
N ARG A 156 6.58 -10.28 16.64
CA ARG A 156 7.64 -10.63 15.69
C ARG A 156 7.10 -10.71 14.26
N ARG A 157 5.96 -11.37 14.05
CA ARG A 157 5.33 -11.48 12.72
C ARG A 157 5.07 -10.10 12.09
N LEU A 158 4.69 -9.11 12.89
CA LEU A 158 4.39 -7.75 12.42
C LEU A 158 5.65 -6.97 12.02
N ILE A 159 6.81 -7.22 12.68
CA ILE A 159 8.02 -6.40 12.51
C ILE A 159 9.20 -7.15 11.87
N ASP A 160 9.12 -8.45 11.67
CA ASP A 160 10.19 -9.24 11.02
C ASP A 160 10.27 -8.88 9.53
N GLU A 161 11.50 -8.63 9.05
CA GLU A 161 11.77 -8.24 7.67
C GLU A 161 11.33 -9.29 6.65
N ASN A 162 11.44 -10.57 7.01
CA ASN A 162 11.06 -11.69 6.16
C ASN A 162 9.55 -12.01 6.22
N GLN A 163 8.78 -11.22 6.99
CA GLN A 163 7.33 -11.37 7.12
C GLN A 163 6.62 -10.05 6.77
N MET A 164 5.85 -9.50 7.70
CA MET A 164 5.04 -8.30 7.42
C MET A 164 5.86 -6.99 7.53
N GLY A 165 7.03 -7.02 8.19
CA GLY A 165 7.80 -5.81 8.50
C GLY A 165 8.27 -5.03 7.29
N GLU A 166 8.75 -5.72 6.24
CA GLU A 166 9.13 -5.12 4.96
C GLU A 166 8.03 -5.21 3.89
N LEU A 167 7.16 -6.21 3.98
CA LEU A 167 6.09 -6.40 3.01
C LEU A 167 5.10 -5.23 3.00
N PHE A 168 4.73 -4.74 4.18
CA PHE A 168 3.86 -3.58 4.32
C PHE A 168 4.67 -2.28 4.33
N LYS A 169 4.15 -1.31 3.62
CA LYS A 169 4.67 0.05 3.58
C LYS A 169 3.70 0.99 4.30
N VAL A 170 4.25 2.06 4.83
CA VAL A 170 3.48 3.06 5.57
C VAL A 170 3.81 4.44 5.01
N MET A 171 2.80 5.15 4.56
CA MET A 171 2.92 6.51 4.05
C MET A 171 1.99 7.44 4.82
N LEU A 172 2.55 8.50 5.37
CA LEU A 172 1.80 9.62 5.93
C LEU A 172 1.74 10.75 4.90
N VAL A 173 0.53 11.15 4.56
CA VAL A 173 0.26 12.32 3.70
C VAL A 173 -0.37 13.38 4.58
N LYS A 174 0.18 14.59 4.60
CA LYS A 174 -0.31 15.65 5.49
C LYS A 174 -0.08 17.04 4.91
N ASN A 175 -0.80 18.03 5.44
CA ASN A 175 -0.51 19.42 5.16
C ASN A 175 0.88 19.79 5.69
N LYS A 176 1.63 20.61 4.97
CA LYS A 176 2.99 21.06 5.36
C LYS A 176 3.00 21.82 6.70
N ARG A 177 1.91 22.48 7.05
CA ARG A 177 1.75 23.16 8.36
C ARG A 177 1.62 22.20 9.53
N ASN A 178 1.21 20.96 9.26
CA ASN A 178 1.05 19.94 10.28
C ASN A 178 2.41 19.32 10.64
N ASN A 179 2.81 19.44 11.90
CA ASN A 179 4.12 18.93 12.39
C ASN A 179 4.06 17.47 12.86
N PHE A 180 2.91 16.81 12.74
CA PHE A 180 2.79 15.39 13.13
C PHE A 180 3.73 14.50 12.32
N LYS A 181 4.54 13.69 13.01
CA LYS A 181 5.47 12.73 12.41
C LYS A 181 5.73 11.50 13.30
N THR A 182 4.86 11.27 14.28
CA THR A 182 4.98 10.11 15.19
C THR A 182 4.96 8.81 14.38
N GLY A 183 5.88 7.91 14.67
CA GLY A 183 6.09 6.68 13.89
C GLY A 183 7.05 6.83 12.69
N PHE A 184 7.38 8.07 12.29
CA PHE A 184 8.25 8.40 11.15
C PHE A 184 9.55 9.14 11.58
N GLN A 185 9.94 8.99 12.84
CA GLN A 185 11.22 9.49 13.33
C GLN A 185 12.36 8.65 12.75
N ASN A 186 13.48 9.29 12.44
CA ASN A 186 14.74 8.64 12.06
C ASN A 186 15.45 8.12 13.29
#